data_c93d135229dbfa581d0cce667659b760
#
_entry.id   c93d135229dbfa581d0cce667659b760
#
_cell.length_a   1.000
_cell.length_b   1.000
_cell.length_c   1.000
_cell.angle_alpha   90.00
_cell.angle_beta   90.00
_cell.angle_gamma   90.00
#
_symmetry.space_group_name_H-M   'P 1'
#
loop_
_entity.id
_entity.type
_entity.pdbx_description
1 polymer ?
#
loop_
_entity_poly.entity_id
_entity_poly.type
_entity_poly.pdbx_seq_one_letter_code
_entity_poly.pdbx_strand_id
1 'polypeptide(L)'
;SPLRDVYKRQVDTPDENGYVADDYRIDYLAAHVKAMREAINEDGVVLWGYTTWGCIDLVSAGTGEMKKRYGFIYVDRDNEGKGTLKRSKKKSFDWYKEVIATNGASVK
;
A
#
# COMPACT_ATOMS: atom_id res chain seq x y z
N SER A 1 3.41 13.16 8.86
CA SER A 1 4.12 13.76 7.73
C SER A 1 3.16 14.04 6.56
N PRO A 2 3.48 14.93 5.64
CA PRO A 2 2.62 15.20 4.47
C PRO A 2 2.31 13.95 3.65
N LEU A 3 3.28 13.07 3.46
CA LEU A 3 3.08 11.81 2.74
C LEU A 3 2.07 10.90 3.42
N ARG A 4 2.15 10.82 4.75
CA ARG A 4 1.23 10.01 5.54
C ARG A 4 -0.19 10.57 5.47
N ASP A 5 -0.33 11.89 5.53
CA ASP A 5 -1.65 12.53 5.46
C ASP A 5 -2.31 12.32 4.11
N VAL A 6 -1.55 12.46 3.02
CA VAL A 6 -2.04 12.19 1.67
C VAL A 6 -2.49 10.73 1.53
N TYR A 7 -1.68 9.79 1.99
CA TYR A 7 -2.01 8.37 1.95
C TYR A 7 -3.30 8.05 2.70
N LYS A 8 -3.48 8.63 3.87
CA LYS A 8 -4.66 8.38 4.72
C LYS A 8 -5.96 9.02 4.19
N ARG A 9 -5.85 10.07 3.38
CA ARG A 9 -7.02 10.76 2.82
C ARG A 9 -7.57 10.11 1.58
N GLN A 10 -6.77 9.32 0.89
CA GLN A 10 -7.18 8.68 -0.35
C GLN A 10 -7.89 7.36 -0.08
N VAL A 11 -8.85 7.05 -0.94
CA VAL A 11 -9.69 5.86 -0.84
C VAL A 11 -9.56 5.08 -2.13
N ASP A 12 -9.43 3.77 -2.03
CA ASP A 12 -9.38 2.88 -3.19
C ASP A 12 -10.74 2.81 -3.85
N THR A 13 -10.79 3.11 -5.15
CA THR A 13 -12.01 3.06 -5.95
C THR A 13 -11.81 2.08 -7.10
N PRO A 14 -12.50 0.92 -7.09
CA PRO A 14 -12.42 -0.04 -8.20
C PRO A 14 -12.98 0.56 -9.49
N ASP A 15 -12.39 0.16 -10.62
CA ASP A 15 -12.90 0.49 -11.94
C ASP A 15 -14.04 -0.47 -12.36
N GLU A 16 -14.47 -0.40 -13.63
CA GLU A 16 -15.54 -1.25 -14.18
C GLU A 16 -15.27 -2.74 -14.02
N ASN A 17 -14.01 -3.13 -14.01
CA ASN A 17 -13.58 -4.53 -13.89
C ASN A 17 -13.25 -4.93 -12.45
N GLY A 18 -13.46 -4.04 -11.49
CA GLY A 18 -13.12 -4.26 -10.09
C GLY A 18 -11.63 -4.11 -9.78
N TYR A 19 -10.85 -3.54 -10.69
CA TYR A 19 -9.42 -3.31 -10.51
C TYR A 19 -9.17 -1.96 -9.84
N VAL A 20 -8.27 -1.94 -8.86
CA VAL A 20 -7.88 -0.72 -8.16
C VAL A 20 -6.49 -0.30 -8.62
N ALA A 21 -6.42 0.81 -9.35
CA ALA A 21 -5.17 1.43 -9.79
C ALA A 21 -4.72 2.43 -8.72
N ASP A 22 -4.13 1.93 -7.66
CA ASP A 22 -3.76 2.71 -6.49
C ASP A 22 -2.37 3.36 -6.61
N ASP A 23 -2.20 4.20 -7.61
CA ASP A 23 -0.93 4.89 -7.87
C ASP A 23 -0.46 5.71 -6.67
N TYR A 24 -1.37 6.30 -5.90
CA TYR A 24 -1.03 7.05 -4.69
C TYR A 24 -0.30 6.18 -3.67
N ARG A 25 -0.69 4.90 -3.53
CA ARG A 25 -0.03 3.97 -2.61
C ARG A 25 1.36 3.61 -3.12
N ILE A 26 1.47 3.41 -4.44
CA ILE A 26 2.76 3.15 -5.09
C ILE A 26 3.72 4.33 -4.86
N ASP A 27 3.24 5.56 -5.08
CA ASP A 27 4.06 6.76 -4.88
C ASP A 27 4.50 6.92 -3.43
N TYR A 28 3.59 6.68 -2.50
CA TYR A 28 3.90 6.73 -1.07
C TYR A 28 4.98 5.72 -0.67
N LEU A 29 4.80 4.47 -1.08
CA LEU A 29 5.75 3.41 -0.75
C LEU A 29 7.07 3.57 -1.49
N ALA A 30 7.04 4.04 -2.74
CA ALA A 30 8.25 4.32 -3.51
C ALA A 30 9.12 5.37 -2.82
N ALA A 31 8.50 6.43 -2.30
CA ALA A 31 9.21 7.47 -1.56
C ALA A 31 9.88 6.91 -0.30
N HIS A 32 9.20 6.01 0.42
CA HIS A 32 9.75 5.37 1.61
C HIS A 32 10.90 4.42 1.27
N VAL A 33 10.75 3.60 0.24
CA VAL A 33 11.81 2.67 -0.20
C VAL A 33 13.04 3.45 -0.64
N LYS A 34 12.84 4.53 -1.38
CA LYS A 34 13.94 5.39 -1.82
C LYS A 34 14.68 5.99 -0.62
N ALA A 35 13.94 6.51 0.36
CA ALA A 35 14.54 7.08 1.57
C ALA A 35 15.32 6.04 2.37
N MET A 36 14.80 4.82 2.49
CA MET A 36 15.50 3.72 3.16
C MET A 36 16.79 3.34 2.42
N ARG A 37 16.75 3.27 1.10
CA ARG A 37 17.92 2.96 0.27
C ARG A 37 19.00 4.03 0.44
N GLU A 38 18.62 5.30 0.44
CA GLU A 38 19.57 6.41 0.68
C GLU A 38 20.17 6.34 2.07
N ALA A 39 19.37 6.04 3.09
CA ALA A 39 19.85 5.90 4.47
C ALA A 39 20.88 4.77 4.59
N ILE A 40 20.65 3.65 3.92
CA ILE A 40 21.59 2.53 3.94
C ILE A 40 22.88 2.87 3.19
N ASN A 41 22.76 3.42 1.98
CA ASN A 41 23.90 3.63 1.09
C ASN A 41 24.74 4.86 1.46
N GLU A 42 24.09 5.92 1.90
CA GLU A 42 24.75 7.20 2.17
C GLU A 42 25.09 7.40 3.65
N ASP A 43 24.20 6.97 4.55
CA ASP A 43 24.35 7.20 5.99
C ASP A 43 24.81 5.94 6.75
N GLY A 44 24.94 4.80 6.07
CA GLY A 44 25.42 3.56 6.68
C GLY A 44 24.46 2.96 7.71
N VAL A 45 23.17 3.26 7.60
CA VAL A 45 22.15 2.72 8.52
C VAL A 45 21.98 1.22 8.29
N VAL A 46 21.95 0.45 9.39
CA VAL A 46 21.63 -0.97 9.33
C VAL A 46 20.13 -1.12 9.42
N LEU A 47 19.49 -1.45 8.32
CA LEU A 47 18.05 -1.64 8.20
C LEU A 47 17.74 -3.13 8.02
N TRP A 48 16.99 -3.72 8.96
CA TRP A 48 16.70 -5.14 8.93
C TRP A 48 15.53 -5.49 8.02
N GLY A 49 14.64 -4.55 7.79
CA GLY A 49 13.49 -4.79 6.94
C GLY A 49 12.46 -3.68 7.00
N TYR A 50 11.39 -3.86 6.26
CA TYR A 50 10.28 -2.92 6.21
C TYR A 50 8.97 -3.68 6.16
N THR A 51 8.02 -3.30 7.01
CA THR A 51 6.68 -3.90 7.02
C THR A 51 5.64 -2.83 6.76
N THR A 52 4.70 -3.15 5.88
CA THR A 52 3.54 -2.29 5.61
C THR A 52 2.39 -2.65 6.56
N TRP A 53 1.38 -1.80 6.64
CA TRP A 53 0.22 -2.05 7.46
C TRP A 53 -0.79 -2.91 6.69
N GLY A 54 -0.69 -4.21 6.88
CA GLY A 54 -1.57 -5.19 6.24
C GLY A 54 -1.29 -5.42 4.76
N CYS A 55 -1.27 -6.66 4.33
CA CYS A 55 -1.17 -7.00 2.90
C CYS A 55 -2.56 -7.09 2.26
N ILE A 56 -3.57 -7.41 3.04
CA ILE A 56 -4.97 -7.51 2.63
C ILE A 56 -5.74 -6.36 3.29
N ASP A 57 -6.72 -5.80 2.60
CA ASP A 57 -7.56 -4.74 3.15
C ASP A 57 -8.20 -5.17 4.47
N LEU A 58 -8.21 -4.26 5.42
CA LEU A 58 -8.70 -4.50 6.76
C LEU A 58 -9.49 -3.30 7.27
N VAL A 59 -10.22 -3.51 8.35
CA VAL A 59 -10.91 -2.43 9.05
C VAL A 59 -9.87 -1.56 9.77
N SER A 60 -9.95 -0.26 9.59
CA SER A 60 -9.04 0.67 10.27
C SER A 60 -9.17 0.58 11.78
N ALA A 61 -8.09 0.32 12.48
CA ALA A 61 -8.08 0.25 13.94
C ALA A 61 -8.39 1.61 14.58
N GLY A 62 -8.01 2.70 13.92
CA GLY A 62 -8.20 4.04 14.45
C GLY A 62 -9.60 4.60 14.26
N THR A 63 -10.30 4.22 13.19
CA THR A 63 -11.59 4.80 12.81
C THR A 63 -12.73 3.79 12.71
N GLY A 64 -12.42 2.48 12.70
CA GLY A 64 -13.41 1.44 12.50
C GLY A 64 -13.98 1.37 11.08
N GLU A 65 -13.33 2.02 10.10
CA GLU A 65 -13.82 2.11 8.74
C GLU A 65 -13.08 1.14 7.82
N MET A 66 -13.85 0.40 7.00
CA MET A 66 -13.29 -0.48 5.97
C MET A 66 -12.79 0.29 4.75
N LYS A 67 -13.43 1.40 4.42
CA LYS A 67 -13.11 2.20 3.22
C LYS A 67 -11.67 2.74 3.18
N LYS A 68 -11.00 2.82 4.30
CA LYS A 68 -9.62 3.35 4.38
C LYS A 68 -8.57 2.43 3.81
N ARG A 69 -8.87 1.22 3.59
CA ARG A 69 -8.03 0.18 2.96
C ARG A 69 -6.54 0.48 2.86
N TYR A 70 -5.72 -0.33 3.49
CA TYR A 70 -4.26 -0.13 3.50
C TYR A 70 -3.49 -1.20 2.72
N GLY A 71 -4.18 -2.25 2.27
CA GLY A 71 -3.53 -3.43 1.69
C GLY A 71 -3.24 -3.33 0.20
N PHE A 72 -2.54 -4.33 -0.29
CA PHE A 72 -2.26 -4.54 -1.72
C PHE A 72 -3.34 -5.40 -2.39
N ILE A 73 -4.19 -6.02 -1.57
CA ILE A 73 -5.28 -6.88 -2.02
C ILE A 73 -6.59 -6.24 -1.59
N TYR A 74 -7.44 -5.94 -2.56
CA TYR A 74 -8.75 -5.34 -2.34
C TYR A 74 -9.72 -6.39 -1.80
N VAL A 75 -10.50 -6.01 -0.79
CA VAL A 75 -11.59 -6.84 -0.26
C VAL A 75 -12.91 -6.11 -0.49
N ASP A 76 -13.85 -6.78 -1.12
CA ASP A 76 -15.17 -6.22 -1.41
C ASP A 76 -16.06 -6.24 -0.16
N ARG A 77 -15.90 -5.20 0.65
CA ARG A 77 -16.69 -4.98 1.86
C ARG A 77 -16.80 -3.47 2.11
N ASP A 78 -17.98 -2.99 2.47
CA ASP A 78 -18.19 -1.60 2.86
C ASP A 78 -18.05 -1.41 4.39
N ASN A 79 -18.30 -0.17 4.86
CA ASN A 79 -18.18 0.13 6.30
C ASN A 79 -19.24 -0.58 7.15
N GLU A 80 -20.36 -0.98 6.57
CA GLU A 80 -21.47 -1.67 7.23
C GLU A 80 -21.32 -3.19 7.18
N GLY A 81 -20.25 -3.69 6.60
CA GLY A 81 -20.01 -5.12 6.47
C GLY A 81 -20.67 -5.78 5.28
N LYS A 82 -21.22 -5.00 4.35
CA LYS A 82 -21.85 -5.49 3.13
C LYS A 82 -20.83 -5.68 2.02
N GLY A 83 -21.03 -6.67 1.16
CA GLY A 83 -20.16 -7.00 0.06
C GLY A 83 -19.97 -8.50 -0.07
N THR A 84 -19.27 -8.92 -1.11
CA THR A 84 -19.05 -10.34 -1.40
C THR A 84 -17.84 -10.93 -0.67
N LEU A 85 -17.01 -10.09 -0.07
CA LEU A 85 -15.71 -10.43 0.50
C LEU A 85 -14.72 -10.97 -0.55
N LYS A 86 -15.04 -10.81 -1.82
CA LYS A 86 -14.14 -11.20 -2.92
C LYS A 86 -12.86 -10.39 -2.84
N ARG A 87 -11.74 -11.06 -3.05
CA ARG A 87 -10.40 -10.45 -2.99
C ARG A 87 -9.83 -10.34 -4.39
N SER A 88 -9.17 -9.20 -4.66
CA SER A 88 -8.51 -8.96 -5.93
C SER A 88 -7.23 -8.17 -5.74
N LYS A 89 -6.24 -8.45 -6.57
CA LYS A 89 -4.95 -7.76 -6.52
C LYS A 89 -5.12 -6.32 -7.02
N LYS A 90 -4.54 -5.37 -6.29
CA LYS A 90 -4.46 -3.98 -6.74
C LYS A 90 -3.22 -3.79 -7.63
N LYS A 91 -3.12 -2.66 -8.30
CA LYS A 91 -1.93 -2.31 -9.08
C LYS A 91 -0.68 -2.35 -8.20
N SER A 92 -0.77 -1.88 -6.96
CA SER A 92 0.33 -1.89 -6.01
C SER A 92 0.83 -3.29 -5.66
N PHE A 93 -0.01 -4.33 -5.77
CA PHE A 93 0.39 -5.71 -5.51
C PHE A 93 1.54 -6.14 -6.46
N ASP A 94 1.33 -5.96 -7.75
CA ASP A 94 2.33 -6.35 -8.75
C ASP A 94 3.56 -5.45 -8.68
N TRP A 95 3.37 -4.17 -8.41
CA TRP A 95 4.47 -3.24 -8.22
C TRP A 95 5.34 -3.62 -7.03
N TYR A 96 4.73 -3.93 -5.89
CA TYR A 96 5.48 -4.30 -4.67
C TYR A 96 6.14 -5.66 -4.80
N LYS A 97 5.52 -6.58 -5.52
CA LYS A 97 6.13 -7.88 -5.86
C LYS A 97 7.48 -7.66 -6.56
N GLU A 98 7.53 -6.74 -7.51
CA GLU A 98 8.76 -6.38 -8.22
C GLU A 98 9.78 -5.71 -7.30
N VAL A 99 9.32 -4.85 -6.40
CA VAL A 99 10.20 -4.23 -5.40
C VAL A 99 10.88 -5.28 -4.53
N ILE A 100 10.13 -6.28 -4.08
CA ILE A 100 10.68 -7.38 -3.27
C ILE A 100 11.67 -8.20 -4.10
N ALA A 101 11.32 -8.56 -5.32
CA ALA A 101 12.16 -9.38 -6.20
C ALA A 101 13.49 -8.70 -6.53
N THR A 102 13.51 -7.38 -6.65
CA THR A 102 14.71 -6.59 -6.98
C THR A 102 15.39 -6.00 -5.75
N ASN A 103 14.90 -6.31 -4.56
CA ASN A 103 15.38 -5.74 -3.30
C ASN A 103 15.42 -4.20 -3.34
N GLY A 104 14.38 -3.60 -3.88
CA GLY A 104 14.22 -2.15 -3.98
C GLY A 104 14.89 -1.49 -5.18
N ALA A 105 15.63 -2.24 -6.01
CA ALA A 105 16.33 -1.65 -7.15
C ALA A 105 15.38 -1.15 -8.25
N SER A 106 14.16 -1.68 -8.35
CA SER A 106 13.16 -1.24 -9.32
C SER A 106 12.57 0.14 -9.01
N VAL A 107 12.74 0.63 -7.80
CA VAL A 107 12.24 1.96 -7.39
C VAL A 107 13.20 3.04 -7.90
N LYS A 108 12.67 3.95 -8.70
CA LYS A 108 13.44 5.03 -9.31
C LYS A 108 13.50 6.27 -8.44
#